data_96d70e8f60d4c228398380fa4576b7f2
#
_entry.id   96d70e8f60d4c228398380fa4576b7f2
#
_cell.length_a   1.000
_cell.length_b   1.000
_cell.length_c   1.000
_cell.angle_alpha   90.00
_cell.angle_beta   90.00
_cell.angle_gamma   90.00
#
_symmetry.space_group_name_H-M   'P 1'
#
loop_
_entity.id
_entity.type
_entity.pdbx_description
1 polymer ?
#
loop_
_entity_poly.entity_id
_entity_poly.type
_entity_poly.pdbx_seq_one_letter_code
_entity_poly.pdbx_strand_id
1 'polypeptide(L)'
;MRYYLGLDNGGTNTKAALFTPDGTQVAVESVATAALTPAPGFVERDMEDMWRDNCAVIRGVLKKSGVRAEEIAGVGLCGHGKGLYLWGKDGKSARRGILSADNRAWKYPVEWRKDGTEERAFSLSCQHVMACQPVSLLAWLRDNEPETMKNIRWVFECKDYVRFRLTGEARAEITDSSGSGLMDLHTKSFSKELLSLFGIESVWDALPPLCAPLDIAGHITPEAAALTGLLPGTPVIGGMFDIDACALAVNVTDETNICMIAGTWSINEYPRRAPITDGSVLMNSLFCLPGYYLIEESSPTSAGNNQWFIDRLLPELKAEAKTAGKSIYDILNDWVDSFAPGDFVPVFLP
;
A
#
# COMPACT_ATOMS: atom_id res chain seq x y z
N MET A 1 -9.03 28.02 13.56
CA MET A 1 -9.41 26.61 13.80
C MET A 1 -8.24 25.76 13.38
N ARG A 2 -8.01 24.59 13.98
CA ARG A 2 -6.93 23.68 13.54
C ARG A 2 -7.51 22.60 12.65
N TYR A 3 -6.76 22.20 11.61
CA TYR A 3 -7.15 21.14 10.68
C TYR A 3 -6.04 20.11 10.54
N TYR A 4 -6.38 18.91 10.14
CA TYR A 4 -5.44 17.85 9.83
C TYR A 4 -5.55 17.48 8.36
N LEU A 5 -4.41 17.31 7.70
CA LEU A 5 -4.31 16.86 6.32
C LEU A 5 -4.01 15.37 6.29
N GLY A 6 -4.88 14.59 5.66
CA GLY A 6 -4.64 13.18 5.33
C GLY A 6 -4.24 13.02 3.86
N LEU A 7 -3.21 12.24 3.58
CA LEU A 7 -2.80 11.83 2.24
C LEU A 7 -3.00 10.33 2.07
N ASP A 8 -3.62 9.93 0.97
CA ASP A 8 -3.79 8.53 0.58
C ASP A 8 -3.13 8.29 -0.77
N ASN A 9 -2.14 7.40 -0.80
CA ASN A 9 -1.39 7.01 -1.99
C ASN A 9 -1.77 5.59 -2.42
N GLY A 10 -2.95 5.45 -2.99
CA GLY A 10 -3.44 4.17 -3.51
C GLY A 10 -2.80 3.75 -4.83
N GLY A 11 -3.12 2.54 -5.28
CA GLY A 11 -2.62 1.99 -6.55
C GLY A 11 -3.13 2.74 -7.79
N THR A 12 -4.32 3.34 -7.74
CA THR A 12 -5.00 3.99 -8.87
C THR A 12 -5.24 5.48 -8.69
N ASN A 13 -5.22 5.99 -7.46
CA ASN A 13 -5.49 7.38 -7.15
C ASN A 13 -4.57 7.86 -6.03
N THR A 14 -4.19 9.14 -6.11
CA THR A 14 -3.62 9.89 -4.99
C THR A 14 -4.68 10.89 -4.51
N LYS A 15 -4.89 10.96 -3.19
CA LYS A 15 -5.90 11.82 -2.58
C LYS A 15 -5.32 12.65 -1.44
N ALA A 16 -5.88 13.83 -1.25
CA ALA A 16 -5.68 14.65 -0.06
C ALA A 16 -7.03 15.05 0.51
N ALA A 17 -7.20 14.93 1.82
CA ALA A 17 -8.42 15.33 2.51
C ALA A 17 -8.09 16.15 3.76
N LEU A 18 -8.91 17.17 4.04
CA LEU A 18 -8.82 17.98 5.24
C LEU A 18 -9.92 17.62 6.22
N PHE A 19 -9.54 17.52 7.47
CA PHE A 19 -10.44 17.17 8.57
C PHE A 19 -10.33 18.19 9.70
N THR A 20 -11.44 18.44 10.36
CA THR A 20 -11.50 19.12 11.66
C THR A 20 -11.03 18.16 12.78
N PRO A 21 -10.72 18.66 14.00
CA PRO A 21 -10.30 17.80 15.11
C PRO A 21 -11.31 16.74 15.55
N ASP A 22 -12.58 16.92 15.25
CA ASP A 22 -13.66 15.95 15.52
C ASP A 22 -13.85 14.93 14.38
N GLY A 23 -12.99 14.95 13.36
CA GLY A 23 -13.03 14.01 12.24
C GLY A 23 -13.96 14.39 11.09
N THR A 24 -14.61 15.56 11.15
CA THR A 24 -15.46 16.02 10.03
C THR A 24 -14.61 16.36 8.81
N GLN A 25 -14.91 15.75 7.67
CA GLN A 25 -14.25 16.05 6.39
C GLN A 25 -14.69 17.42 5.85
N VAL A 26 -13.72 18.31 5.66
CA VAL A 26 -13.93 19.67 5.14
C VAL A 26 -13.86 19.72 3.62
N ALA A 27 -12.85 19.08 3.06
CA ALA A 27 -12.64 19.01 1.62
C ALA A 27 -11.79 17.78 1.26
N VAL A 28 -11.95 17.32 0.03
CA VAL A 28 -11.13 16.27 -0.56
C VAL A 28 -10.78 16.65 -1.99
N GLU A 29 -9.57 16.29 -2.41
CA GLU A 29 -9.07 16.42 -3.77
C GLU A 29 -8.42 15.11 -4.17
N SER A 30 -8.54 14.71 -5.44
CA SER A 30 -7.96 13.47 -5.93
C SER A 30 -7.47 13.62 -7.37
N VAL A 31 -6.44 12.85 -7.69
CA VAL A 31 -5.92 12.69 -9.04
C VAL A 31 -5.75 11.20 -9.34
N ALA A 32 -6.15 10.79 -10.56
CA ALA A 32 -5.88 9.45 -11.03
C ALA A 32 -4.38 9.31 -11.32
N THR A 33 -3.79 8.23 -10.83
CA THR A 33 -2.36 7.96 -11.01
C THR A 33 -2.14 6.97 -12.14
N ALA A 34 -1.20 7.30 -13.04
CA ALA A 34 -0.87 6.41 -14.14
C ALA A 34 0.01 5.25 -13.66
N ALA A 35 -0.42 4.02 -13.94
CA ALA A 35 0.42 2.85 -13.85
C ALA A 35 1.02 2.56 -15.24
N LEU A 36 2.30 2.22 -15.28
CA LEU A 36 3.04 1.82 -16.47
C LEU A 36 3.19 0.31 -16.48
N THR A 37 2.93 -0.32 -17.61
CA THR A 37 3.07 -1.77 -17.81
C THR A 37 4.13 -2.06 -18.87
N PRO A 38 5.44 -1.90 -18.55
CA PRO A 38 6.51 -2.01 -19.54
C PRO A 38 6.66 -3.42 -20.12
N ALA A 39 6.20 -4.44 -19.39
CA ALA A 39 6.17 -5.83 -19.83
C ALA A 39 5.01 -6.58 -19.14
N PRO A 40 4.61 -7.76 -19.65
CA PRO A 40 3.60 -8.58 -18.97
C PRO A 40 3.99 -8.88 -17.52
N GLY A 41 3.08 -8.63 -16.58
CA GLY A 41 3.29 -8.81 -15.14
C GLY A 41 4.11 -7.70 -14.47
N PHE A 42 4.58 -6.68 -15.19
CA PHE A 42 5.29 -5.53 -14.63
C PHE A 42 4.32 -4.36 -14.46
N VAL A 43 4.29 -3.79 -13.26
CA VAL A 43 3.47 -2.62 -12.97
C VAL A 43 4.31 -1.59 -12.21
N GLU A 44 4.57 -0.47 -12.85
CA GLU A 44 5.48 0.57 -12.37
C GLU A 44 4.79 1.94 -12.30
N ARG A 45 5.39 2.84 -11.53
CA ARG A 45 5.01 4.26 -11.46
C ARG A 45 6.24 5.13 -11.50
N ASP A 46 6.19 6.24 -12.23
CA ASP A 46 7.21 7.26 -12.13
C ASP A 46 7.12 7.93 -10.74
N MET A 47 8.24 7.95 -10.02
CA MET A 47 8.27 8.46 -8.65
C MET A 47 8.20 9.98 -8.60
N GLU A 48 8.69 10.69 -9.62
CA GLU A 48 8.56 12.15 -9.70
C GLU A 48 7.14 12.56 -10.09
N ASP A 49 6.46 11.80 -10.95
CA ASP A 49 5.04 12.00 -11.22
C ASP A 49 4.22 11.81 -9.95
N MET A 50 4.49 10.74 -9.20
CA MET A 50 3.86 10.49 -7.91
C MET A 50 4.04 11.65 -6.93
N TRP A 51 5.25 12.22 -6.86
CA TRP A 51 5.51 13.40 -6.03
C TRP A 51 4.72 14.62 -6.51
N ARG A 52 4.69 14.88 -7.84
CA ARG A 52 3.90 15.98 -8.41
C ARG A 52 2.41 15.86 -8.14
N ASP A 53 1.87 14.62 -8.21
CA ASP A 53 0.47 14.34 -7.90
C ASP A 53 0.15 14.65 -6.43
N ASN A 54 1.02 14.26 -5.49
CA ASN A 54 0.86 14.63 -4.08
C ASN A 54 0.88 16.14 -3.88
N CYS A 55 1.82 16.86 -4.50
CA CYS A 55 1.85 18.31 -4.44
C CYS A 55 0.57 18.94 -5.04
N ALA A 56 0.05 18.37 -6.12
CA ALA A 56 -1.15 18.87 -6.79
C ALA A 56 -2.40 18.71 -5.92
N VAL A 57 -2.62 17.52 -5.34
CA VAL A 57 -3.81 17.29 -4.49
C VAL A 57 -3.74 18.10 -3.18
N ILE A 58 -2.54 18.31 -2.60
CA ILE A 58 -2.38 19.17 -1.42
C ILE A 58 -2.77 20.62 -1.76
N ARG A 59 -2.23 21.19 -2.84
CA ARG A 59 -2.63 22.55 -3.27
C ARG A 59 -4.11 22.61 -3.61
N GLY A 60 -4.63 21.58 -4.26
CA GLY A 60 -6.04 21.49 -4.65
C GLY A 60 -6.97 21.53 -3.44
N VAL A 61 -6.69 20.72 -2.42
CA VAL A 61 -7.55 20.66 -1.22
C VAL A 61 -7.46 21.94 -0.39
N LEU A 62 -6.28 22.57 -0.27
CA LEU A 62 -6.15 23.89 0.39
C LEU A 62 -6.95 24.96 -0.36
N LYS A 63 -6.82 25.02 -1.68
CA LYS A 63 -7.59 25.97 -2.51
C LYS A 63 -9.09 25.74 -2.39
N LYS A 64 -9.53 24.47 -2.45
CA LYS A 64 -10.95 24.11 -2.41
C LYS A 64 -11.61 24.41 -1.07
N SER A 65 -10.88 24.20 0.03
CA SER A 65 -11.37 24.44 1.39
C SER A 65 -11.29 25.91 1.82
N GLY A 66 -10.39 26.70 1.22
CA GLY A 66 -10.05 28.04 1.70
C GLY A 66 -9.26 28.05 3.02
N VAL A 67 -8.87 26.90 3.54
CA VAL A 67 -8.08 26.76 4.77
C VAL A 67 -6.66 27.25 4.50
N ARG A 68 -6.16 28.09 5.40
CA ARG A 68 -4.80 28.64 5.29
C ARG A 68 -3.78 27.65 5.82
N ALA A 69 -2.56 27.69 5.29
CA ALA A 69 -1.48 26.77 5.66
C ALA A 69 -1.15 26.81 7.17
N GLU A 70 -1.27 27.97 7.81
CA GLU A 70 -1.03 28.17 9.25
C GLU A 70 -2.07 27.45 10.14
N GLU A 71 -3.19 27.07 9.57
CA GLU A 71 -4.27 26.37 10.28
C GLU A 71 -4.09 24.84 10.22
N ILE A 72 -3.13 24.33 9.41
CA ILE A 72 -2.81 22.90 9.34
C ILE A 72 -1.95 22.52 10.54
N ALA A 73 -2.51 21.69 11.42
CA ALA A 73 -1.83 21.26 12.65
C ALA A 73 -0.87 20.09 12.44
N GLY A 74 -1.07 19.31 11.40
CA GLY A 74 -0.24 18.16 11.07
C GLY A 74 -0.71 17.42 9.81
N VAL A 75 0.19 16.59 9.29
CA VAL A 75 -0.03 15.76 8.09
C VAL A 75 0.12 14.31 8.47
N GLY A 76 -0.88 13.48 8.12
CA GLY A 76 -0.83 12.02 8.19
C GLY A 76 -0.88 11.42 6.79
N LEU A 77 -0.29 10.23 6.64
CA LEU A 77 -0.25 9.53 5.36
C LEU A 77 -0.70 8.07 5.52
N CYS A 78 -1.39 7.57 4.51
CA CYS A 78 -1.48 6.16 4.22
C CYS A 78 -1.12 5.90 2.75
N GLY A 79 -0.90 4.66 2.42
CA GLY A 79 -0.61 4.26 1.06
C GLY A 79 -0.62 2.75 0.92
N HIS A 80 -0.72 2.29 -0.33
CA HIS A 80 -0.68 0.86 -0.58
C HIS A 80 0.63 0.26 -0.06
N GLY A 81 0.52 -0.84 0.63
CA GLY A 81 1.68 -1.62 1.04
C GLY A 81 2.18 -2.52 -0.08
N LYS A 82 3.26 -3.21 0.19
CA LYS A 82 3.97 -4.02 -0.79
C LYS A 82 4.45 -3.15 -1.96
N GLY A 83 5.08 -3.74 -2.97
CA GLY A 83 5.77 -2.93 -3.97
C GLY A 83 7.15 -2.49 -3.49
N LEU A 84 7.79 -1.54 -4.18
CA LEU A 84 9.16 -1.11 -3.85
C LEU A 84 9.47 0.27 -4.41
N TYR A 85 9.93 1.18 -3.57
CA TYR A 85 10.26 2.56 -3.91
C TYR A 85 11.69 2.87 -3.48
N LEU A 86 12.59 3.11 -4.42
CA LEU A 86 14.03 3.18 -4.16
C LEU A 86 14.57 4.59 -4.39
N TRP A 87 15.26 5.11 -3.40
CA TRP A 87 16.01 6.35 -3.50
C TRP A 87 17.50 6.06 -3.69
N GLY A 88 18.11 6.71 -4.67
CA GLY A 88 19.50 6.49 -5.05
C GLY A 88 20.50 7.30 -4.22
N LYS A 89 21.75 6.87 -4.22
CA LYS A 89 22.90 7.57 -3.64
C LYS A 89 23.20 8.90 -4.34
N ASP A 90 22.72 9.03 -5.58
CA ASP A 90 22.83 10.24 -6.40
C ASP A 90 21.76 11.31 -6.06
N GLY A 91 20.92 11.06 -5.05
CA GLY A 91 19.88 11.97 -4.63
C GLY A 91 18.67 12.03 -5.54
N LYS A 92 18.42 10.95 -6.31
CA LYS A 92 17.27 10.79 -7.20
C LYS A 92 16.60 9.44 -6.96
N SER A 93 15.44 9.24 -7.55
CA SER A 93 14.82 7.91 -7.60
C SER A 93 15.76 6.95 -8.34
N ALA A 94 16.14 5.84 -7.71
CA ALA A 94 17.07 4.86 -8.30
C ALA A 94 16.47 4.16 -9.53
N ARG A 95 15.14 4.09 -9.55
CA ARG A 95 14.34 3.57 -10.66
C ARG A 95 12.88 4.02 -10.48
N ARG A 96 12.00 3.65 -11.42
CA ARG A 96 10.55 3.75 -11.21
C ARG A 96 10.11 2.89 -10.04
N GLY A 97 9.15 3.36 -9.25
CA GLY A 97 8.53 2.58 -8.20
C GLY A 97 7.81 1.35 -8.78
N ILE A 98 7.87 0.24 -8.07
CA ILE A 98 7.16 -1.00 -8.40
C ILE A 98 5.91 -1.05 -7.52
N LEU A 99 4.73 -1.30 -8.12
CA LEU A 99 3.46 -1.32 -7.39
C LEU A 99 3.13 -2.73 -6.86
N SER A 100 2.19 -2.79 -5.93
CA SER A 100 1.70 -4.05 -5.33
C SER A 100 1.00 -5.01 -6.31
N ALA A 101 0.62 -4.54 -7.49
CA ALA A 101 0.06 -5.39 -8.55
C ALA A 101 1.14 -6.03 -9.44
N ASP A 102 2.42 -5.74 -9.19
CA ASP A 102 3.54 -6.28 -9.95
C ASP A 102 3.77 -7.76 -9.63
N ASN A 103 4.04 -8.54 -10.64
CA ASN A 103 4.27 -9.98 -10.50
C ASN A 103 5.61 -10.44 -11.11
N ARG A 104 6.56 -9.49 -11.38
CA ARG A 104 7.85 -9.83 -12.01
C ARG A 104 8.66 -10.85 -11.23
N ALA A 105 8.57 -10.82 -9.92
CA ALA A 105 9.36 -11.67 -9.03
C ALA A 105 8.67 -13.00 -8.67
N TRP A 106 7.62 -13.43 -9.40
CA TRP A 106 6.80 -14.61 -9.07
C TRP A 106 7.60 -15.91 -8.91
N LYS A 107 8.74 -16.03 -9.56
CA LYS A 107 9.59 -17.23 -9.47
C LYS A 107 10.20 -17.41 -8.09
N TYR A 108 10.55 -16.33 -7.41
CA TYR A 108 11.25 -16.37 -6.12
C TYR A 108 10.41 -17.05 -5.03
N PRO A 109 9.17 -16.64 -4.73
CA PRO A 109 8.35 -17.36 -3.76
C PRO A 109 8.15 -18.84 -4.11
N VAL A 110 8.03 -19.18 -5.41
CA VAL A 110 7.87 -20.57 -5.85
C VAL A 110 9.14 -21.38 -5.55
N GLU A 111 10.31 -20.83 -5.80
CA GLU A 111 11.59 -21.50 -5.53
C GLU A 111 11.85 -21.61 -4.02
N TRP A 112 11.63 -20.55 -3.26
CA TRP A 112 11.80 -20.54 -1.80
C TRP A 112 10.87 -21.49 -1.05
N ARG A 113 9.69 -21.74 -1.62
CA ARG A 113 8.77 -22.75 -1.08
C ARG A 113 9.29 -24.17 -1.34
N LYS A 114 9.91 -24.41 -2.50
CA LYS A 114 10.45 -25.72 -2.87
C LYS A 114 11.71 -26.08 -2.09
N ASP A 115 12.58 -25.12 -1.81
CA ASP A 115 13.86 -25.34 -1.13
C ASP A 115 13.82 -25.17 0.40
N GLY A 116 12.62 -24.85 0.95
CA GLY A 116 12.40 -24.67 2.39
C GLY A 116 12.83 -23.30 2.93
N THR A 117 13.24 -22.35 2.08
CA THR A 117 13.61 -20.99 2.51
C THR A 117 12.38 -20.25 3.07
N GLU A 118 11.21 -20.38 2.43
CA GLU A 118 9.97 -19.76 2.92
C GLU A 118 9.58 -20.28 4.32
N GLU A 119 9.69 -21.58 4.58
CA GLU A 119 9.38 -22.17 5.89
C GLU A 119 10.28 -21.60 6.99
N ARG A 120 11.60 -21.49 6.72
CA ARG A 120 12.54 -20.86 7.65
C ARG A 120 12.23 -19.38 7.88
N ALA A 121 11.92 -18.64 6.82
CA ALA A 121 11.56 -17.22 6.90
C ALA A 121 10.25 -17.02 7.64
N PHE A 122 9.25 -17.91 7.44
CA PHE A 122 7.95 -17.84 8.12
C PHE A 122 8.09 -17.89 9.64
N SER A 123 9.04 -18.66 10.17
CA SER A 123 9.29 -18.72 11.61
C SER A 123 9.68 -17.36 12.23
N LEU A 124 10.18 -16.42 11.43
CA LEU A 124 10.56 -15.07 11.84
C LEU A 124 9.51 -14.03 11.43
N SER A 125 9.12 -14.05 10.16
CA SER A 125 8.23 -13.05 9.57
C SER A 125 6.74 -13.32 9.81
N CYS A 126 6.35 -14.54 10.11
CA CYS A 126 4.97 -15.01 10.23
C CYS A 126 4.14 -14.74 8.96
N GLN A 127 4.77 -14.77 7.77
CA GLN A 127 4.16 -14.44 6.49
C GLN A 127 4.54 -15.44 5.41
N HIS A 128 3.58 -15.76 4.55
CA HIS A 128 3.89 -16.37 3.27
C HIS A 128 4.42 -15.32 2.30
N VAL A 129 5.40 -15.69 1.49
CA VAL A 129 6.07 -14.74 0.60
C VAL A 129 5.30 -14.56 -0.69
N MET A 130 5.05 -13.30 -1.08
CA MET A 130 4.40 -12.93 -2.33
C MET A 130 5.38 -12.27 -3.31
N ALA A 131 5.07 -12.35 -4.60
CA ALA A 131 5.88 -11.77 -5.66
C ALA A 131 6.06 -10.25 -5.55
N CYS A 132 5.04 -9.55 -5.08
CA CYS A 132 5.02 -8.09 -4.97
C CYS A 132 5.60 -7.54 -3.66
N GLN A 133 6.03 -8.39 -2.73
CA GLN A 133 6.65 -7.92 -1.50
C GLN A 133 8.08 -7.41 -1.75
N PRO A 134 8.54 -6.42 -0.98
CA PRO A 134 9.91 -5.90 -1.08
C PRO A 134 10.99 -6.97 -1.09
N VAL A 135 10.86 -8.01 -0.27
CA VAL A 135 11.82 -9.13 -0.22
C VAL A 135 12.00 -9.81 -1.59
N SER A 136 10.90 -10.11 -2.28
CA SER A 136 10.92 -10.76 -3.60
C SER A 136 11.44 -9.82 -4.69
N LEU A 137 11.01 -8.56 -4.64
CA LEU A 137 11.42 -7.54 -5.60
C LEU A 137 12.91 -7.20 -5.46
N LEU A 138 13.44 -7.13 -4.25
CA LEU A 138 14.87 -6.91 -4.01
C LEU A 138 15.71 -8.09 -4.51
N ALA A 139 15.26 -9.34 -4.29
CA ALA A 139 15.93 -10.51 -4.85
C ALA A 139 15.89 -10.49 -6.38
N TRP A 140 14.75 -10.08 -6.98
CA TRP A 140 14.66 -9.92 -8.43
C TRP A 140 15.63 -8.83 -8.94
N LEU A 141 15.73 -7.69 -8.24
CA LEU A 141 16.66 -6.60 -8.61
C LEU A 141 18.11 -7.03 -8.50
N ARG A 142 18.48 -7.80 -7.46
CA ARG A 142 19.83 -8.36 -7.32
C ARG A 142 20.26 -9.09 -8.58
N ASP A 143 19.36 -9.90 -9.13
CA ASP A 143 19.68 -10.79 -10.26
C ASP A 143 19.49 -10.11 -11.63
N ASN A 144 18.61 -9.13 -11.75
CA ASN A 144 18.23 -8.53 -13.03
C ASN A 144 18.68 -7.06 -13.20
N GLU A 145 18.86 -6.32 -12.10
CA GLU A 145 19.25 -4.90 -12.13
C GLU A 145 20.36 -4.61 -11.08
N PRO A 146 21.54 -5.29 -11.17
CA PRO A 146 22.59 -5.17 -10.14
C PRO A 146 23.13 -3.74 -9.99
N GLU A 147 23.08 -2.92 -11.04
CA GLU A 147 23.52 -1.52 -10.95
C GLU A 147 22.50 -0.66 -10.16
N THR A 148 21.21 -0.94 -10.30
CA THR A 148 20.18 -0.34 -9.44
C THR A 148 20.43 -0.70 -7.98
N MET A 149 20.72 -1.99 -7.68
CA MET A 149 21.02 -2.46 -6.32
C MET A 149 22.20 -1.71 -5.70
N LYS A 150 23.27 -1.48 -6.46
CA LYS A 150 24.46 -0.74 -5.98
C LYS A 150 24.18 0.73 -5.69
N ASN A 151 23.23 1.32 -6.40
CA ASN A 151 22.86 2.73 -6.26
C ASN A 151 21.85 3.00 -5.12
N ILE A 152 21.25 1.97 -4.50
CA ILE A 152 20.28 2.16 -3.44
C ILE A 152 20.90 2.89 -2.25
N ARG A 153 20.31 4.02 -1.88
CA ARG A 153 20.55 4.72 -0.60
C ARG A 153 19.48 4.39 0.42
N TRP A 154 18.18 4.36 -0.01
CA TRP A 154 17.05 4.05 0.85
C TRP A 154 16.04 3.15 0.14
N VAL A 155 15.51 2.21 0.90
CA VAL A 155 14.39 1.34 0.54
C VAL A 155 13.15 1.88 1.25
N PHE A 156 12.11 2.24 0.50
CA PHE A 156 10.87 2.78 1.03
C PHE A 156 9.67 1.95 0.59
N GLU A 157 8.63 1.98 1.41
CA GLU A 157 7.25 1.72 1.00
C GLU A 157 6.64 2.98 0.35
N CYS A 158 5.46 2.84 -0.24
CA CYS A 158 4.81 3.89 -1.02
C CYS A 158 4.70 5.23 -0.25
N LYS A 159 4.04 5.21 0.92
CA LYS A 159 3.84 6.40 1.73
C LYS A 159 5.14 6.95 2.34
N ASP A 160 6.10 6.07 2.63
CA ASP A 160 7.38 6.44 3.23
C ASP A 160 8.21 7.27 2.27
N TYR A 161 8.17 6.95 0.97
CA TYR A 161 8.76 7.80 -0.06
C TYR A 161 8.12 9.19 -0.10
N VAL A 162 6.80 9.29 -0.06
CA VAL A 162 6.10 10.59 -0.07
C VAL A 162 6.43 11.39 1.19
N ARG A 163 6.44 10.73 2.36
CA ARG A 163 6.85 11.35 3.61
C ARG A 163 8.29 11.87 3.55
N PHE A 164 9.21 11.08 3.01
CA PHE A 164 10.59 11.49 2.77
C PHE A 164 10.68 12.75 1.89
N ARG A 165 9.89 12.82 0.80
CA ARG A 165 9.85 14.00 -0.07
C ARG A 165 9.27 15.25 0.65
N LEU A 166 8.38 15.06 1.61
CA LEU A 166 7.81 16.14 2.41
C LEU A 166 8.80 16.66 3.47
N THR A 167 9.60 15.76 4.06
CA THR A 167 10.34 16.05 5.29
C THR A 167 11.86 16.02 5.15
N GLY A 168 12.40 15.36 4.12
CA GLY A 168 13.83 15.05 3.99
C GLY A 168 14.33 13.96 4.94
N GLU A 169 13.46 13.43 5.85
CA GLU A 169 13.81 12.43 6.85
C GLU A 169 13.49 11.02 6.37
N ALA A 170 14.51 10.18 6.25
CA ALA A 170 14.33 8.78 5.90
C ALA A 170 13.87 7.99 7.14
N ARG A 171 12.62 7.53 7.11
CA ARG A 171 12.02 6.66 8.11
C ARG A 171 11.24 5.55 7.41
N ALA A 172 11.12 4.40 8.03
CA ALA A 172 10.28 3.29 7.63
C ALA A 172 9.18 3.12 8.69
N GLU A 173 7.91 3.18 8.28
CA GLU A 173 6.82 3.07 9.24
C GLU A 173 6.49 1.59 9.48
N ILE A 174 6.27 1.24 10.74
CA ILE A 174 6.32 -0.14 11.24
C ILE A 174 5.19 -1.03 10.71
N THR A 175 3.96 -0.49 10.46
CA THR A 175 2.83 -1.32 9.99
C THR A 175 3.11 -1.82 8.57
N ASP A 176 3.52 -0.95 7.70
CA ASP A 176 3.85 -1.23 6.30
C ASP A 176 5.13 -2.08 6.20
N SER A 177 6.20 -1.66 6.91
CA SER A 177 7.46 -2.40 6.93
C SER A 177 7.30 -3.83 7.45
N SER A 178 6.35 -4.08 8.35
CA SER A 178 6.07 -5.42 8.84
C SER A 178 5.48 -6.35 7.78
N GLY A 179 4.87 -5.80 6.71
CA GLY A 179 4.37 -6.54 5.56
C GLY A 179 5.41 -6.80 4.46
N SER A 180 6.64 -6.32 4.63
CA SER A 180 7.67 -6.34 3.58
C SER A 180 8.39 -7.67 3.37
N GLY A 181 8.31 -8.60 4.33
CA GLY A 181 9.13 -9.81 4.41
C GLY A 181 10.56 -9.57 4.91
N LEU A 182 10.88 -8.35 5.36
CA LEU A 182 12.24 -7.97 5.84
C LEU A 182 12.30 -7.86 7.37
N MET A 183 11.17 -7.95 8.06
CA MET A 183 11.05 -7.77 9.50
C MET A 183 10.81 -9.11 10.21
N ASP A 184 11.55 -9.33 11.31
CA ASP A 184 11.19 -10.32 12.32
C ASP A 184 10.01 -9.77 13.14
N LEU A 185 8.87 -10.42 13.04
CA LEU A 185 7.63 -9.96 13.64
C LEU A 185 7.62 -10.12 15.17
N HIS A 186 8.45 -11.02 15.71
CA HIS A 186 8.59 -11.24 17.17
C HIS A 186 9.39 -10.11 17.83
N THR A 187 10.49 -9.69 17.17
CA THR A 187 11.32 -8.58 17.66
C THR A 187 10.86 -7.21 17.17
N LYS A 188 9.92 -7.19 16.20
CA LYS A 188 9.37 -5.98 15.57
C LYS A 188 10.47 -5.08 14.99
N SER A 189 11.45 -5.70 14.35
CA SER A 189 12.61 -5.02 13.78
C SER A 189 13.07 -5.70 12.49
N PHE A 190 13.76 -4.96 11.63
CA PHE A 190 14.41 -5.55 10.46
C PHE A 190 15.37 -6.66 10.86
N SER A 191 15.42 -7.74 10.11
CA SER A 191 16.19 -8.96 10.43
C SER A 191 17.29 -9.21 9.42
N LYS A 192 18.55 -9.21 9.91
CA LYS A 192 19.68 -9.63 9.10
C LYS A 192 19.59 -11.09 8.67
N GLU A 193 18.96 -11.92 9.51
CA GLU A 193 18.76 -13.32 9.21
C GLU A 193 17.80 -13.50 8.02
N LEU A 194 16.66 -12.76 8.00
CA LEU A 194 15.78 -12.76 6.83
C LEU A 194 16.49 -12.27 5.57
N LEU A 195 17.24 -11.18 5.65
CA LEU A 195 18.01 -10.70 4.50
C LEU A 195 18.99 -11.75 3.99
N SER A 196 19.63 -12.48 4.89
CA SER A 196 20.57 -13.56 4.53
C SER A 196 19.86 -14.77 3.92
N LEU A 197 18.71 -15.17 4.48
CA LEU A 197 17.91 -16.26 3.91
C LEU A 197 17.51 -16.00 2.46
N PHE A 198 17.25 -14.74 2.12
CA PHE A 198 16.84 -14.33 0.78
C PHE A 198 18.00 -13.83 -0.11
N GLY A 199 19.24 -13.79 0.42
CA GLY A 199 20.45 -13.37 -0.31
C GLY A 199 20.45 -11.89 -0.69
N ILE A 200 19.91 -11.03 0.16
CA ILE A 200 19.79 -9.58 -0.06
C ILE A 200 20.43 -8.76 1.07
N GLU A 201 21.45 -9.30 1.73
CA GLU A 201 22.14 -8.66 2.87
C GLU A 201 22.68 -7.27 2.53
N SER A 202 23.00 -7.04 1.26
CA SER A 202 23.54 -5.77 0.77
C SER A 202 22.62 -4.57 0.97
N VAL A 203 21.31 -4.78 1.21
CA VAL A 203 20.36 -3.69 1.47
C VAL A 203 20.26 -3.29 2.94
N TRP A 204 20.96 -3.97 3.86
CA TRP A 204 20.84 -3.69 5.30
C TRP A 204 21.03 -2.21 5.64
N ASP A 205 22.08 -1.58 5.13
CA ASP A 205 22.40 -0.17 5.39
C ASP A 205 21.50 0.80 4.62
N ALA A 206 20.65 0.29 3.75
CA ALA A 206 19.65 1.05 3.00
C ALA A 206 18.24 1.00 3.63
N LEU A 207 18.04 0.20 4.67
CA LEU A 207 16.78 0.17 5.42
C LEU A 207 16.73 1.38 6.36
N PRO A 208 15.71 2.28 6.23
CA PRO A 208 15.61 3.43 7.10
C PRO A 208 15.29 3.03 8.56
N PRO A 209 15.63 3.87 9.56
CA PRO A 209 15.19 3.65 10.93
C PRO A 209 13.66 3.57 11.02
N LEU A 210 13.16 2.64 11.84
CA LEU A 210 11.72 2.45 12.06
C LEU A 210 11.12 3.62 12.86
N CYS A 211 9.85 3.88 12.60
CA CYS A 211 9.01 4.78 13.39
C CYS A 211 7.61 4.20 13.58
N ALA A 212 6.93 4.58 14.66
CA ALA A 212 5.54 4.22 14.90
C ALA A 212 4.58 5.11 14.09
N PRO A 213 3.31 4.68 13.90
CA PRO A 213 2.33 5.43 13.10
C PRO A 213 2.13 6.89 13.53
N LEU A 214 2.13 7.17 14.83
CA LEU A 214 1.87 8.49 15.39
C LEU A 214 3.15 9.27 15.76
N ASP A 215 4.33 8.69 15.59
CA ASP A 215 5.58 9.41 15.80
C ASP A 215 5.68 10.58 14.82
N ILE A 216 6.16 11.74 15.28
CA ILE A 216 6.54 12.82 14.38
C ILE A 216 7.80 12.36 13.64
N ALA A 217 7.62 11.93 12.40
CA ALA A 217 8.67 11.37 11.56
C ALA A 217 9.48 12.45 10.83
N GLY A 218 9.07 13.72 10.93
CA GLY A 218 9.74 14.87 10.38
C GLY A 218 8.82 16.09 10.28
N HIS A 219 9.29 17.14 9.63
CA HIS A 219 8.55 18.37 9.45
C HIS A 219 8.64 18.79 7.98
N ILE A 220 7.61 19.48 7.49
CA ILE A 220 7.60 20.03 6.11
C ILE A 220 8.82 20.89 5.89
N THR A 221 9.63 20.56 4.88
CA THR A 221 10.80 21.36 4.49
C THR A 221 10.41 22.64 3.74
N PRO A 222 11.28 23.67 3.66
CA PRO A 222 11.01 24.83 2.82
C PRO A 222 10.75 24.49 1.34
N GLU A 223 11.46 23.50 0.81
CA GLU A 223 11.32 23.02 -0.58
C GLU A 223 9.95 22.40 -0.79
N ALA A 224 9.53 21.49 0.11
CA ALA A 224 8.21 20.85 0.05
C ALA A 224 7.10 21.90 0.24
N ALA A 225 7.29 22.87 1.14
CA ALA A 225 6.34 23.97 1.37
C ALA A 225 6.11 24.78 0.09
N ALA A 226 7.18 25.13 -0.63
CA ALA A 226 7.08 25.88 -1.90
C ALA A 226 6.28 25.13 -2.96
N LEU A 227 6.32 23.79 -2.95
CA LEU A 227 5.61 22.94 -3.92
C LEU A 227 4.19 22.60 -3.50
N THR A 228 3.92 22.48 -2.21
CA THR A 228 2.63 22.02 -1.66
C THR A 228 1.72 23.16 -1.20
N GLY A 229 2.29 24.32 -0.86
CA GLY A 229 1.58 25.41 -0.22
C GLY A 229 1.37 25.22 1.30
N LEU A 230 1.95 24.16 1.89
CA LEU A 230 1.97 23.97 3.34
C LEU A 230 2.98 24.92 4.01
N LEU A 231 2.86 25.09 5.32
CA LEU A 231 3.81 25.90 6.07
C LEU A 231 5.07 25.08 6.41
N PRO A 232 6.29 25.61 6.19
CA PRO A 232 7.51 24.97 6.67
C PRO A 232 7.44 24.72 8.18
N GLY A 233 7.88 23.53 8.63
CA GLY A 233 7.82 23.16 10.03
C GLY A 233 6.51 22.50 10.48
N THR A 234 5.50 22.38 9.61
CA THR A 234 4.30 21.57 9.92
C THR A 234 4.71 20.11 10.17
N PRO A 235 4.30 19.52 11.32
CA PRO A 235 4.68 18.15 11.64
C PRO A 235 4.04 17.13 10.69
N VAL A 236 4.81 16.10 10.36
CA VAL A 236 4.38 14.95 9.55
C VAL A 236 4.58 13.69 10.38
N ILE A 237 3.51 12.90 10.57
CA ILE A 237 3.59 11.65 11.35
C ILE A 237 4.03 10.47 10.49
N GLY A 238 4.34 9.35 11.15
CA GLY A 238 4.70 8.07 10.49
C GLY A 238 3.68 7.64 9.44
N GLY A 239 2.41 7.81 9.76
CA GLY A 239 1.32 7.31 8.94
C GLY A 239 1.06 5.84 9.19
N MET A 240 0.36 5.16 8.28
CA MET A 240 0.08 3.73 8.41
C MET A 240 -0.18 3.10 7.04
N PHE A 241 -0.13 1.79 6.97
CA PHE A 241 -0.55 1.02 5.82
C PHE A 241 -2.03 1.33 5.49
N ASP A 242 -2.42 1.35 4.20
CA ASP A 242 -3.77 1.76 3.80
C ASP A 242 -4.86 0.84 4.35
N ILE A 243 -4.59 -0.46 4.49
CA ILE A 243 -5.54 -1.40 5.08
C ILE A 243 -5.74 -1.14 6.58
N ASP A 244 -4.69 -0.80 7.33
CA ASP A 244 -4.83 -0.33 8.72
C ASP A 244 -5.75 0.90 8.80
N ALA A 245 -5.58 1.84 7.88
CA ALA A 245 -6.45 3.02 7.80
C ALA A 245 -7.90 2.66 7.48
N CYS A 246 -8.13 1.67 6.60
CA CYS A 246 -9.46 1.14 6.31
C CYS A 246 -10.10 0.51 7.53
N ALA A 247 -9.37 -0.35 8.27
CA ALA A 247 -9.86 -0.99 9.49
C ALA A 247 -10.28 0.05 10.54
N LEU A 248 -9.43 1.07 10.77
CA LEU A 248 -9.77 2.17 11.67
C LEU A 248 -10.98 2.98 11.21
N ALA A 249 -11.08 3.26 9.92
CA ALA A 249 -12.18 4.05 9.36
C ALA A 249 -13.56 3.38 9.55
N VAL A 250 -13.59 2.04 9.59
CA VAL A 250 -14.82 1.27 9.87
C VAL A 250 -14.91 0.80 11.32
N ASN A 251 -14.08 1.37 12.21
CA ASN A 251 -14.05 1.10 13.64
C ASN A 251 -13.71 -0.36 14.02
N VAL A 252 -12.87 -1.03 13.22
CA VAL A 252 -12.30 -2.34 13.56
C VAL A 252 -11.04 -2.10 14.37
N THR A 253 -11.17 -2.11 15.68
CA THR A 253 -10.12 -1.76 16.64
C THR A 253 -9.75 -2.88 17.62
N ASP A 254 -10.46 -4.00 17.53
CA ASP A 254 -10.26 -5.18 18.38
C ASP A 254 -10.65 -6.47 17.64
N GLU A 255 -10.55 -7.61 18.32
CA GLU A 255 -10.78 -8.95 17.77
C GLU A 255 -12.25 -9.29 17.49
N THR A 256 -13.21 -8.38 17.72
CA THR A 256 -14.66 -8.66 17.61
C THR A 256 -15.23 -8.44 16.22
N ASN A 257 -14.52 -7.70 15.37
CA ASN A 257 -14.98 -7.33 14.04
C ASN A 257 -13.90 -7.62 12.99
N ILE A 258 -14.35 -7.77 11.75
CA ILE A 258 -13.52 -7.93 10.55
C ILE A 258 -13.76 -6.74 9.62
N CYS A 259 -12.70 -6.23 9.02
CA CYS A 259 -12.78 -5.29 7.90
C CYS A 259 -12.73 -6.08 6.59
N MET A 260 -13.68 -5.84 5.70
CA MET A 260 -13.69 -6.40 4.36
C MET A 260 -13.50 -5.27 3.34
N ILE A 261 -12.43 -5.33 2.58
CA ILE A 261 -12.13 -4.41 1.49
C ILE A 261 -12.43 -5.12 0.17
N ALA A 262 -13.50 -4.72 -0.49
CA ALA A 262 -13.93 -5.28 -1.78
C ALA A 262 -13.60 -4.29 -2.91
N GLY A 263 -12.35 -4.21 -3.28
CA GLY A 263 -11.83 -3.35 -4.34
C GLY A 263 -11.17 -4.13 -5.48
N THR A 264 -10.11 -3.58 -6.05
CA THR A 264 -9.24 -4.30 -7.03
C THR A 264 -8.70 -5.58 -6.41
N TRP A 265 -8.18 -5.48 -5.19
CA TRP A 265 -7.92 -6.61 -4.30
C TRP A 265 -9.17 -6.91 -3.48
N SER A 266 -9.32 -8.18 -3.07
CA SER A 266 -10.21 -8.57 -1.98
C SER A 266 -9.36 -8.82 -0.75
N ILE A 267 -9.62 -8.08 0.32
CA ILE A 267 -8.87 -8.19 1.57
C ILE A 267 -9.86 -8.37 2.71
N ASN A 268 -9.64 -9.42 3.51
CA ASN A 268 -10.32 -9.61 4.79
C ASN A 268 -9.26 -9.49 5.88
N GLU A 269 -9.48 -8.59 6.82
CA GLU A 269 -8.50 -8.30 7.85
C GLU A 269 -9.14 -8.07 9.21
N TYR A 270 -8.42 -8.43 10.25
CA TYR A 270 -8.86 -8.24 11.63
C TYR A 270 -7.67 -8.20 12.59
N PRO A 271 -7.74 -7.38 13.66
CA PRO A 271 -6.69 -7.30 14.65
C PRO A 271 -6.71 -8.51 15.60
N ARG A 272 -5.51 -8.94 16.04
CA ARG A 272 -5.32 -9.95 17.09
C ARG A 272 -4.20 -9.58 18.04
N ARG A 273 -4.29 -10.09 19.28
CA ARG A 273 -3.24 -9.91 20.29
C ARG A 273 -1.98 -10.74 20.03
N ALA A 274 -2.08 -11.76 19.20
CA ALA A 274 -0.96 -12.62 18.82
C ALA A 274 -1.05 -13.00 17.34
N PRO A 275 0.08 -13.17 16.64
CA PRO A 275 0.08 -13.64 15.26
C PRO A 275 -0.41 -15.08 15.18
N ILE A 276 -0.94 -15.46 14.02
CA ILE A 276 -1.28 -16.84 13.68
C ILE A 276 -0.05 -17.45 13.01
N THR A 277 0.54 -18.48 13.63
CA THR A 277 1.84 -19.04 13.22
C THR A 277 1.77 -20.49 12.75
N ASP A 278 0.58 -21.02 12.54
CA ASP A 278 0.35 -22.38 12.05
C ASP A 278 0.34 -22.51 10.52
N GLY A 279 0.59 -21.40 9.80
CA GLY A 279 0.60 -21.35 8.35
C GLY A 279 -0.79 -21.30 7.71
N SER A 280 -1.85 -21.15 8.49
CA SER A 280 -3.24 -21.13 7.98
C SER A 280 -3.66 -19.79 7.41
N VAL A 281 -2.89 -18.71 7.66
CA VAL A 281 -3.18 -17.36 7.16
C VAL A 281 -2.08 -16.87 6.23
N LEU A 282 -2.45 -16.04 5.26
CA LEU A 282 -1.51 -15.51 4.28
C LEU A 282 -0.45 -14.62 4.94
N MET A 283 -0.89 -13.71 5.81
CA MET A 283 0.00 -12.70 6.39
C MET A 283 -0.43 -12.28 7.78
N ASN A 284 0.58 -12.10 8.63
CA ASN A 284 0.49 -11.31 9.84
C ASN A 284 1.34 -10.05 9.65
N SER A 285 0.84 -8.89 10.06
CA SER A 285 1.58 -7.64 10.14
C SER A 285 1.38 -6.98 11.50
N LEU A 286 2.07 -5.89 11.77
CA LEU A 286 1.83 -5.09 12.97
C LEU A 286 0.65 -4.16 12.70
N PHE A 287 -0.30 -4.13 13.61
CA PHE A 287 -1.42 -3.20 13.49
C PHE A 287 -1.04 -1.82 14.04
N CYS A 288 -1.65 -0.78 13.48
CA CYS A 288 -1.39 0.60 13.89
C CYS A 288 -1.76 0.89 15.37
N LEU A 289 -2.63 0.08 15.97
CA LEU A 289 -2.92 0.14 17.41
C LEU A 289 -1.92 -0.70 18.18
N PRO A 290 -1.21 -0.13 19.18
CA PRO A 290 -0.17 -0.84 19.92
C PRO A 290 -0.68 -2.12 20.59
N GLY A 291 0.09 -3.19 20.49
CA GLY A 291 -0.22 -4.49 21.11
C GLY A 291 -1.13 -5.38 20.29
N TYR A 292 -1.44 -4.99 19.05
CA TYR A 292 -2.16 -5.83 18.11
C TYR A 292 -1.30 -6.16 16.87
N TYR A 293 -1.62 -7.27 16.26
CA TYR A 293 -1.21 -7.70 14.92
C TYR A 293 -2.42 -7.58 14.00
N LEU A 294 -2.21 -7.30 12.74
CA LEU A 294 -3.24 -7.36 11.70
C LEU A 294 -3.09 -8.68 10.97
N ILE A 295 -4.16 -9.47 10.96
CA ILE A 295 -4.24 -10.70 10.19
C ILE A 295 -4.86 -10.36 8.85
N GLU A 296 -4.18 -10.71 7.76
CA GLU A 296 -4.61 -10.42 6.39
C GLU A 296 -4.80 -11.70 5.61
N GLU A 297 -6.01 -11.87 5.06
CA GLU A 297 -6.33 -12.82 4.01
C GLU A 297 -6.70 -12.05 2.76
N SER A 298 -5.87 -12.12 1.73
CA SER A 298 -6.04 -11.29 0.54
C SER A 298 -5.89 -12.07 -0.75
N SER A 299 -6.63 -11.61 -1.76
CA SER A 299 -6.48 -12.04 -3.14
C SER A 299 -6.17 -10.83 -4.02
N PRO A 300 -5.16 -10.89 -4.90
CA PRO A 300 -4.81 -9.79 -5.78
C PRO A 300 -5.87 -9.52 -6.85
N THR A 301 -6.91 -10.34 -6.93
CA THR A 301 -7.97 -10.28 -7.91
C THR A 301 -9.34 -10.35 -7.25
N SER A 302 -10.19 -9.35 -7.47
CA SER A 302 -11.56 -9.28 -6.96
C SER A 302 -12.45 -8.54 -7.97
N ALA A 303 -12.76 -7.29 -7.73
CA ALA A 303 -13.55 -6.47 -8.66
C ALA A 303 -12.91 -6.38 -10.06
N GLY A 304 -11.59 -6.50 -10.15
CA GLY A 304 -10.88 -6.61 -11.43
C GLY A 304 -11.29 -7.83 -12.26
N ASN A 305 -11.51 -8.98 -11.62
CA ASN A 305 -12.00 -10.20 -12.31
C ASN A 305 -13.43 -10.00 -12.82
N ASN A 306 -14.30 -9.41 -12.00
CA ASN A 306 -15.67 -9.11 -12.40
C ASN A 306 -15.70 -8.13 -13.59
N GLN A 307 -14.88 -7.06 -13.51
CA GLN A 307 -14.75 -6.12 -14.63
C GLN A 307 -14.24 -6.80 -15.90
N TRP A 308 -13.19 -7.65 -15.77
CA TRP A 308 -12.67 -8.42 -16.90
C TRP A 308 -13.74 -9.34 -17.51
N PHE A 309 -14.49 -10.04 -16.66
CA PHE A 309 -15.59 -10.92 -17.11
C PHE A 309 -16.63 -10.14 -17.90
N ILE A 310 -17.08 -9.01 -17.38
CA ILE A 310 -18.05 -8.12 -18.05
C ILE A 310 -17.51 -7.65 -19.39
N ASP A 311 -16.26 -7.16 -19.42
CA ASP A 311 -15.67 -6.57 -20.61
C ASP A 311 -15.35 -7.59 -21.71
N ARG A 312 -15.03 -8.82 -21.33
CA ARG A 312 -14.58 -9.84 -22.28
C ARG A 312 -15.70 -10.82 -22.69
N LEU A 313 -16.59 -11.15 -21.77
CA LEU A 313 -17.61 -12.16 -21.98
C LEU A 313 -19.02 -11.60 -22.15
N LEU A 314 -19.27 -10.37 -21.69
CA LEU A 314 -20.59 -9.71 -21.77
C LEU A 314 -20.56 -8.33 -22.49
N PRO A 315 -19.75 -8.12 -23.56
CA PRO A 315 -19.65 -6.82 -24.21
C PRO A 315 -20.97 -6.35 -24.83
N GLU A 316 -21.75 -7.27 -25.37
CA GLU A 316 -23.06 -6.99 -25.97
C GLU A 316 -24.06 -6.54 -24.91
N LEU A 317 -24.18 -7.26 -23.80
CA LEU A 317 -25.03 -6.88 -22.68
C LEU A 317 -24.65 -5.53 -22.08
N LYS A 318 -23.34 -5.23 -22.00
CA LYS A 318 -22.84 -3.95 -21.56
C LYS A 318 -23.27 -2.79 -22.50
N ALA A 319 -23.25 -3.04 -23.81
CA ALA A 319 -23.72 -2.07 -24.80
C ALA A 319 -25.23 -1.86 -24.75
N GLU A 320 -26.00 -2.93 -24.57
CA GLU A 320 -27.46 -2.89 -24.39
C GLU A 320 -27.86 -2.10 -23.13
N ALA A 321 -27.23 -2.40 -21.99
CA ALA A 321 -27.44 -1.67 -20.75
C ALA A 321 -27.20 -0.16 -20.92
N LYS A 322 -26.09 0.20 -21.55
CA LYS A 322 -25.73 1.59 -21.84
C LYS A 322 -26.80 2.28 -22.73
N THR A 323 -27.29 1.59 -23.76
CA THR A 323 -28.34 2.10 -24.67
C THR A 323 -29.66 2.30 -23.93
N ALA A 324 -29.98 1.41 -22.98
CA ALA A 324 -31.15 1.50 -22.13
C ALA A 324 -31.04 2.51 -20.95
N GLY A 325 -29.88 3.18 -20.81
CA GLY A 325 -29.61 4.09 -19.70
C GLY A 325 -29.53 3.40 -18.34
N LYS A 326 -29.24 2.09 -18.31
CA LYS A 326 -29.11 1.26 -17.10
C LYS A 326 -27.64 0.94 -16.81
N SER A 327 -27.35 0.68 -15.54
CA SER A 327 -26.09 0.03 -15.17
C SER A 327 -26.13 -1.44 -15.58
N ILE A 328 -25.01 -1.96 -16.11
CA ILE A 328 -24.90 -3.42 -16.32
C ILE A 328 -25.05 -4.18 -15.00
N TYR A 329 -24.61 -3.59 -13.89
CA TYR A 329 -24.72 -4.20 -12.57
C TYR A 329 -26.17 -4.36 -12.11
N ASP A 330 -27.09 -3.49 -12.51
CA ASP A 330 -28.52 -3.63 -12.21
C ASP A 330 -29.05 -4.92 -12.88
N ILE A 331 -28.69 -5.16 -14.14
CA ILE A 331 -29.09 -6.35 -14.88
C ILE A 331 -28.49 -7.61 -14.26
N LEU A 332 -27.20 -7.54 -13.88
CA LEU A 332 -26.52 -8.70 -13.27
C LEU A 332 -27.09 -9.00 -11.87
N ASN A 333 -27.47 -7.99 -11.09
CA ASN A 333 -28.12 -8.18 -9.80
C ASN A 333 -29.47 -8.84 -9.96
N ASP A 334 -30.29 -8.39 -10.94
CA ASP A 334 -31.58 -9.03 -11.26
C ASP A 334 -31.41 -10.52 -11.61
N TRP A 335 -30.32 -10.86 -12.32
CA TRP A 335 -30.01 -12.27 -12.63
C TRP A 335 -29.63 -13.04 -11.37
N VAL A 336 -28.74 -12.50 -10.54
CA VAL A 336 -28.31 -13.16 -9.28
C VAL A 336 -29.52 -13.37 -8.37
N ASP A 337 -30.40 -12.39 -8.25
CA ASP A 337 -31.61 -12.48 -7.43
C ASP A 337 -32.63 -13.53 -7.95
N SER A 338 -32.50 -13.95 -9.21
CA SER A 338 -33.33 -15.01 -9.79
C SER A 338 -32.91 -16.43 -9.40
N PHE A 339 -31.70 -16.63 -8.84
CA PHE A 339 -31.21 -17.93 -8.38
C PHE A 339 -31.80 -18.31 -7.02
N ALA A 340 -32.21 -19.54 -6.88
CA ALA A 340 -32.66 -20.08 -5.60
C ALA A 340 -31.47 -20.66 -4.79
N PRO A 341 -31.57 -20.67 -3.46
CA PRO A 341 -30.59 -21.36 -2.63
C PRO A 341 -30.51 -22.87 -3.04
N GLY A 342 -29.31 -23.32 -3.41
CA GLY A 342 -29.06 -24.69 -3.86
C GLY A 342 -28.97 -24.85 -5.38
N ASP A 343 -29.22 -23.82 -6.17
CA ASP A 343 -28.96 -23.88 -7.61
C ASP A 343 -27.46 -24.10 -7.86
N PHE A 344 -27.15 -24.76 -8.96
CA PHE A 344 -25.74 -24.97 -9.35
C PHE A 344 -25.11 -23.68 -9.77
N VAL A 345 -24.03 -23.30 -9.06
CA VAL A 345 -23.18 -22.14 -9.38
C VAL A 345 -21.79 -22.66 -9.76
N PRO A 346 -21.33 -22.39 -11.00
CA PRO A 346 -19.98 -22.78 -11.41
C PRO A 346 -18.93 -21.97 -10.66
N VAL A 347 -17.79 -22.60 -10.38
CA VAL A 347 -16.62 -21.91 -9.82
C VAL A 347 -15.89 -21.20 -10.96
N PHE A 348 -15.68 -19.91 -10.82
CA PHE A 348 -14.85 -19.12 -11.72
C PHE A 348 -13.42 -19.07 -11.17
N LEU A 349 -12.46 -19.55 -11.95
CA LEU A 349 -11.02 -19.46 -11.67
C LEU A 349 -10.42 -18.48 -12.69
N PRO A 350 -10.00 -17.29 -12.25
CA PRO A 350 -9.44 -16.26 -13.11
C PRO A 350 -8.06 -16.61 -13.67
#